data_7636c1138fa060a94ba614fad0276abc
#
_entry.id   7636c1138fa060a94ba614fad0276abc
#
_cell.length_a   1.000
_cell.length_b   1.000
_cell.length_c   1.000
_cell.angle_alpha   90.00
_cell.angle_beta   90.00
_cell.angle_gamma   90.00
#
_symmetry.space_group_name_H-M   'P 1'
#
loop_
_entity.id
_entity.type
_entity.pdbx_description
1 polymer ?
#
loop_
_entity_poly.entity_id
_entity_poly.type
_entity_poly.pdbx_seq_one_letter_code
_entity_poly.pdbx_strand_id
1 'polypeptide(L)'
;MTYHELFEIYTEQITALAEAGADLLVVETMLGIDEMTVALEAAQSVCALPVLCSMTVQADGSGYFGGTCVEAVETLQELGAAAVGINCSTGPDQLESLVRNMRQAAKVPLLVKPNAGMPEISPEGEAIYSMGPAAFAQHMRTLIDAGAALVGGCCGTDPRYISALRDVLPR
;
A
#
# COMPACT_ATOMS: atom_id res chain seq x y z
N MET A 1 -12.00 -14.18 -12.97
CA MET A 1 -11.67 -13.42 -14.20
C MET A 1 -10.39 -13.99 -14.80
N THR A 2 -10.30 -13.99 -16.11
CA THR A 2 -9.07 -14.36 -16.83
C THR A 2 -8.09 -13.20 -16.82
N TYR A 3 -6.81 -13.47 -17.12
CA TYR A 3 -5.79 -12.43 -17.30
C TYR A 3 -6.26 -11.35 -18.30
N HIS A 4 -6.80 -11.76 -19.44
CA HIS A 4 -7.24 -10.84 -20.49
C HIS A 4 -8.37 -9.92 -20.05
N GLU A 5 -9.39 -10.44 -19.34
CA GLU A 5 -10.48 -9.64 -18.81
C GLU A 5 -9.97 -8.60 -17.80
N LEU A 6 -9.09 -9.00 -16.88
CA LEU A 6 -8.47 -8.08 -15.92
C LEU A 6 -7.63 -7.00 -16.62
N PHE A 7 -6.80 -7.40 -17.58
CA PHE A 7 -5.95 -6.48 -18.33
C PHE A 7 -6.76 -5.44 -19.10
N GLU A 8 -7.86 -5.81 -19.73
CA GLU A 8 -8.76 -4.88 -20.41
C GLU A 8 -9.42 -3.89 -19.45
N ILE A 9 -9.91 -4.36 -18.29
CA ILE A 9 -10.53 -3.52 -17.26
C ILE A 9 -9.55 -2.48 -16.73
N TYR A 10 -8.33 -2.91 -16.35
CA TYR A 10 -7.30 -1.99 -15.88
C TYR A 10 -6.84 -1.03 -16.97
N THR A 11 -6.71 -1.48 -18.20
CA THR A 11 -6.35 -0.63 -19.35
C THR A 11 -7.37 0.50 -19.53
N GLU A 12 -8.67 0.21 -19.49
CA GLU A 12 -9.73 1.21 -19.62
C GLU A 12 -9.63 2.27 -18.52
N GLN A 13 -9.54 1.85 -17.25
CA GLN A 13 -9.44 2.77 -16.11
C GLN A 13 -8.18 3.62 -16.16
N ILE A 14 -7.03 3.00 -16.43
CA ILE A 14 -5.74 3.67 -16.45
C ILE A 14 -5.64 4.67 -17.61
N THR A 15 -6.19 4.34 -18.78
CA THR A 15 -6.28 5.26 -19.90
C THR A 15 -7.01 6.54 -19.50
N ALA A 16 -8.19 6.40 -18.88
CA ALA A 16 -8.96 7.54 -18.42
C ALA A 16 -8.20 8.41 -17.39
N LEU A 17 -7.48 7.79 -16.46
CA LEU A 17 -6.67 8.51 -15.46
C LEU A 17 -5.49 9.24 -16.10
N ALA A 18 -4.78 8.60 -17.02
CA ALA A 18 -3.64 9.20 -17.71
C ALA A 18 -4.08 10.38 -18.60
N GLU A 19 -5.16 10.23 -19.35
CA GLU A 19 -5.73 11.30 -20.18
C GLU A 19 -6.27 12.47 -19.36
N ALA A 20 -6.75 12.21 -18.13
CA ALA A 20 -7.17 13.25 -17.19
C ALA A 20 -5.98 14.02 -16.57
N GLY A 21 -4.74 13.64 -16.84
CA GLY A 21 -3.53 14.35 -16.41
C GLY A 21 -3.00 13.93 -15.04
N ALA A 22 -3.16 12.67 -14.66
CA ALA A 22 -2.51 12.12 -13.47
C ALA A 22 -0.98 12.21 -13.60
N ASP A 23 -0.27 12.54 -12.50
CA ASP A 23 1.19 12.60 -12.46
C ASP A 23 1.83 11.24 -12.09
N LEU A 24 1.07 10.38 -11.43
CA LEU A 24 1.44 9.02 -11.05
C LEU A 24 0.19 8.15 -10.87
N LEU A 25 0.37 6.84 -10.86
CA LEU A 25 -0.67 5.85 -10.60
C LEU A 25 -0.39 5.10 -9.30
N VAL A 26 -1.46 4.76 -8.57
CA VAL A 26 -1.37 3.93 -7.37
C VAL A 26 -2.29 2.73 -7.54
N VAL A 27 -1.70 1.54 -7.62
CA VAL A 27 -2.39 0.25 -7.58
C VAL A 27 -2.37 -0.21 -6.13
N GLU A 28 -3.50 -0.10 -5.42
CA GLU A 28 -3.52 -0.29 -3.96
C GLU A 28 -4.61 -1.25 -3.49
N THR A 29 -4.43 -1.77 -2.28
CA THR A 29 -5.34 -2.71 -1.60
C THR A 29 -5.49 -4.03 -2.39
N MET A 30 -4.43 -4.41 -3.09
CA MET A 30 -4.42 -5.65 -3.84
C MET A 30 -4.28 -6.85 -2.90
N LEU A 31 -5.04 -7.90 -3.17
CA LEU A 31 -5.15 -9.07 -2.29
C LEU A 31 -4.22 -10.22 -2.69
N GLY A 32 -3.56 -10.12 -3.85
CA GLY A 32 -2.61 -11.10 -4.38
C GLY A 32 -1.69 -10.49 -5.44
N ILE A 33 -0.55 -11.13 -5.64
CA ILE A 33 0.51 -10.65 -6.55
C ILE A 33 0.06 -10.74 -8.01
N ASP A 34 -0.65 -11.81 -8.38
CA ASP A 34 -1.03 -12.05 -9.78
C ASP A 34 -1.89 -10.91 -10.35
N GLU A 35 -2.93 -10.50 -9.62
CA GLU A 35 -3.79 -9.40 -10.06
C GLU A 35 -3.03 -8.06 -10.09
N MET A 36 -2.16 -7.83 -9.12
CA MET A 36 -1.34 -6.62 -9.05
C MET A 36 -0.34 -6.55 -10.21
N THR A 37 0.21 -7.68 -10.62
CA THR A 37 1.05 -7.79 -11.82
C THR A 37 0.29 -7.40 -13.09
N VAL A 38 -0.92 -7.91 -13.27
CA VAL A 38 -1.77 -7.55 -14.43
C VAL A 38 -2.06 -6.05 -14.46
N ALA A 39 -2.37 -5.44 -13.30
CA ALA A 39 -2.62 -4.01 -13.22
C ALA A 39 -1.37 -3.17 -13.55
N LEU A 40 -0.19 -3.59 -13.10
CA LEU A 40 1.08 -2.94 -13.42
C LEU A 40 1.41 -3.04 -14.92
N GLU A 41 1.25 -4.22 -15.52
CA GLU A 41 1.47 -4.45 -16.96
C GLU A 41 0.49 -3.63 -17.81
N ALA A 42 -0.78 -3.55 -17.41
CA ALA A 42 -1.76 -2.70 -18.07
C ALA A 42 -1.34 -1.22 -18.03
N ALA A 43 -0.88 -0.73 -16.86
CA ALA A 43 -0.39 0.63 -16.71
C ALA A 43 0.79 0.93 -17.64
N GLN A 44 1.76 0.05 -17.70
CA GLN A 44 2.94 0.19 -18.57
C GLN A 44 2.60 0.13 -20.05
N SER A 45 1.53 -0.57 -20.44
CA SER A 45 1.06 -0.60 -21.83
C SER A 45 0.38 0.70 -22.28
N VAL A 46 -0.18 1.47 -21.32
CA VAL A 46 -0.93 2.69 -21.59
C VAL A 46 -0.06 3.94 -21.53
N CYS A 47 0.82 4.03 -20.52
CA CYS A 47 1.55 5.27 -20.25
C CYS A 47 2.92 5.01 -19.60
N ALA A 48 3.73 6.06 -19.52
CA ALA A 48 5.04 6.06 -18.84
C ALA A 48 5.01 6.67 -17.43
N LEU A 49 3.83 6.78 -16.82
CA LEU A 49 3.69 7.33 -15.47
C LEU A 49 4.30 6.38 -14.42
N PRO A 50 4.88 6.93 -13.33
CA PRO A 50 5.31 6.09 -12.21
C PRO A 50 4.13 5.32 -11.62
N VAL A 51 4.29 4.02 -11.39
CA VAL A 51 3.27 3.17 -10.76
C VAL A 51 3.75 2.72 -9.39
N LEU A 52 2.98 3.05 -8.36
CA LEU A 52 3.19 2.59 -6.99
C LEU A 52 2.23 1.42 -6.74
N CYS A 53 2.76 0.30 -6.23
CA CYS A 53 1.97 -0.90 -5.98
C CYS A 53 1.92 -1.22 -4.48
N SER A 54 0.73 -1.46 -3.92
CA SER A 54 0.60 -1.87 -2.52
C SER A 54 -0.42 -2.97 -2.31
N MET A 55 -0.04 -3.91 -1.46
CA MET A 55 -0.78 -5.12 -1.14
C MET A 55 -1.45 -4.99 0.23
N THR A 56 -2.62 -5.56 0.39
CA THR A 56 -3.21 -5.83 1.70
C THR A 56 -2.84 -7.24 2.11
N VAL A 57 -2.29 -7.39 3.32
CA VAL A 57 -1.74 -8.65 3.81
C VAL A 57 -2.32 -9.05 5.16
N GLN A 58 -2.21 -10.32 5.49
CA GLN A 58 -2.50 -10.86 6.81
C GLN A 58 -1.39 -10.48 7.80
N ALA A 59 -1.57 -10.78 9.08
CA ALA A 59 -0.62 -10.40 10.14
C ALA A 59 0.77 -11.03 9.98
N ASP A 60 0.88 -12.16 9.30
CA ASP A 60 2.14 -12.85 8.98
C ASP A 60 2.81 -12.35 7.68
N GLY A 61 2.18 -11.40 6.99
CA GLY A 61 2.66 -10.84 5.72
C GLY A 61 2.22 -11.63 4.48
N SER A 62 1.40 -12.67 4.62
CA SER A 62 0.83 -13.41 3.50
C SER A 62 -0.32 -12.65 2.84
N GLY A 63 -0.44 -12.76 1.52
CA GLY A 63 -1.58 -12.26 0.75
C GLY A 63 -2.82 -13.14 0.93
N TYR A 64 -3.98 -12.57 0.70
CA TYR A 64 -5.26 -13.30 0.81
C TYR A 64 -5.47 -14.28 -0.34
N PHE A 65 -4.90 -14.00 -1.52
CA PHE A 65 -4.98 -14.86 -2.70
C PHE A 65 -3.61 -15.31 -3.21
N GLY A 66 -2.67 -15.48 -2.28
CA GLY A 66 -1.35 -16.02 -2.54
C GLY A 66 -0.23 -14.98 -2.52
N GLY A 67 0.98 -15.49 -2.35
CA GLY A 67 2.20 -14.71 -2.21
C GLY A 67 2.36 -14.08 -0.82
N THR A 68 3.49 -13.44 -0.62
CA THR A 68 3.84 -12.69 0.58
C THR A 68 4.20 -11.25 0.22
N CYS A 69 4.19 -10.34 1.20
CA CYS A 69 4.62 -8.96 0.97
C CYS A 69 6.09 -8.86 0.50
N VAL A 70 6.95 -9.80 0.87
CA VAL A 70 8.36 -9.85 0.41
C VAL A 70 8.43 -10.29 -1.05
N GLU A 71 7.71 -11.37 -1.43
CA GLU A 71 7.61 -11.81 -2.83
C GLU A 71 6.99 -10.72 -3.72
N ALA A 72 6.01 -9.97 -3.22
CA ALA A 72 5.45 -8.83 -3.94
C ALA A 72 6.51 -7.74 -4.20
N VAL A 73 7.36 -7.42 -3.21
CA VAL A 73 8.48 -6.49 -3.40
C VAL A 73 9.42 -7.00 -4.49
N GLU A 74 9.86 -8.24 -4.41
CA GLU A 74 10.80 -8.84 -5.37
C GLU A 74 10.22 -8.84 -6.79
N THR A 75 9.00 -9.34 -6.95
CA THR A 75 8.34 -9.45 -8.25
C THR A 75 8.06 -8.09 -8.90
N LEU A 76 7.43 -7.18 -8.17
CA LEU A 76 6.95 -5.93 -8.76
C LEU A 76 8.06 -4.91 -9.03
N GLN A 77 9.12 -4.89 -8.22
CA GLN A 77 10.28 -4.05 -8.53
C GLN A 77 11.02 -4.53 -9.79
N GLU A 78 11.09 -5.84 -10.05
CA GLU A 78 11.66 -6.40 -11.28
C GLU A 78 10.80 -6.10 -12.50
N LEU A 79 9.47 -6.02 -12.32
CA LEU A 79 8.53 -5.59 -13.35
C LEU A 79 8.49 -4.06 -13.54
N GLY A 80 9.25 -3.29 -12.77
CA GLY A 80 9.40 -1.85 -12.97
C GLY A 80 8.43 -0.97 -12.18
N ALA A 81 7.83 -1.47 -11.10
CA ALA A 81 7.10 -0.62 -10.16
C ALA A 81 8.02 0.45 -9.56
N ALA A 82 7.56 1.70 -9.51
CA ALA A 82 8.33 2.83 -8.97
C ALA A 82 8.43 2.80 -7.43
N ALA A 83 7.48 2.18 -6.76
CA ALA A 83 7.52 1.85 -5.33
C ALA A 83 6.63 0.63 -5.08
N VAL A 84 6.98 -0.15 -4.06
CA VAL A 84 6.16 -1.32 -3.65
C VAL A 84 5.93 -1.25 -2.14
N GLY A 85 4.78 -1.75 -1.68
CA GLY A 85 4.51 -1.71 -0.26
C GLY A 85 3.24 -2.40 0.18
N ILE A 86 2.76 -1.97 1.34
CA ILE A 86 1.54 -2.46 1.97
C ILE A 86 0.64 -1.30 2.37
N ASN A 87 -0.66 -1.53 2.27
CA ASN A 87 -1.65 -0.61 2.82
C ASN A 87 -2.80 -1.38 3.46
N CYS A 88 -3.67 -0.69 4.17
CA CYS A 88 -4.75 -1.33 4.92
C CYS A 88 -4.19 -2.33 5.94
N SER A 89 -4.50 -3.60 5.84
CA SER A 89 -4.00 -4.71 6.68
C SER A 89 -4.37 -4.54 8.16
N THR A 90 -3.53 -3.86 8.92
CA THR A 90 -3.67 -3.64 10.35
C THR A 90 -3.20 -2.23 10.74
N GLY A 91 -3.08 -1.94 12.03
CA GLY A 91 -2.48 -0.71 12.55
C GLY A 91 -0.95 -0.71 12.44
N PRO A 92 -0.33 0.48 12.51
CA PRO A 92 1.13 0.62 12.34
C PRO A 92 1.92 -0.02 13.48
N ASP A 93 1.31 -0.25 14.63
CA ASP A 93 1.88 -0.91 15.81
C ASP A 93 2.28 -2.38 15.59
N GLN A 94 1.75 -3.01 14.53
CA GLN A 94 1.97 -4.43 14.23
C GLN A 94 2.84 -4.68 12.99
N LEU A 95 3.28 -3.64 12.28
CA LEU A 95 3.91 -3.79 10.97
C LEU A 95 5.44 -3.70 10.95
N GLU A 96 6.08 -3.39 12.09
CA GLU A 96 7.54 -3.14 12.10
C GLU A 96 8.35 -4.30 11.53
N SER A 97 8.08 -5.53 11.94
CA SER A 97 8.81 -6.70 11.46
C SER A 97 8.59 -6.95 9.97
N LEU A 98 7.38 -6.75 9.46
CA LEU A 98 7.07 -6.88 8.04
C LEU A 98 7.82 -5.83 7.22
N VAL A 99 7.80 -4.57 7.65
CA VAL A 99 8.51 -3.47 6.95
C VAL A 99 10.03 -3.73 6.93
N ARG A 100 10.61 -4.22 8.04
CA ARG A 100 12.03 -4.61 8.06
C ARG A 100 12.36 -5.72 7.07
N ASN A 101 11.52 -6.76 6.99
CA ASN A 101 11.71 -7.87 6.07
C ASN A 101 11.59 -7.40 4.61
N MET A 102 10.56 -6.62 4.29
CA MET A 102 10.39 -6.04 2.96
C MET A 102 11.58 -5.15 2.59
N ARG A 103 12.12 -4.36 3.55
CA ARG A 103 13.25 -3.47 3.30
C ARG A 103 14.52 -4.21 2.90
N GLN A 104 14.73 -5.42 3.39
CA GLN A 104 15.88 -6.24 3.01
C GLN A 104 15.85 -6.67 1.54
N ALA A 105 14.66 -6.88 0.98
CA ALA A 105 14.45 -7.26 -0.43
C ALA A 105 14.32 -6.05 -1.36
N ALA A 106 13.93 -4.88 -0.84
CA ALA A 106 13.56 -3.72 -1.65
C ALA A 106 14.77 -2.97 -2.21
N LYS A 107 14.77 -2.74 -3.52
CA LYS A 107 15.65 -1.83 -4.27
C LYS A 107 14.94 -0.51 -4.62
N VAL A 108 13.62 -0.48 -4.50
CA VAL A 108 12.74 0.69 -4.71
C VAL A 108 12.21 1.23 -3.37
N PRO A 109 11.66 2.45 -3.30
CA PRO A 109 11.03 2.97 -2.10
C PRO A 109 9.92 2.05 -1.59
N LEU A 110 9.83 1.88 -0.24
CA LEU A 110 8.72 1.16 0.38
C LEU A 110 7.57 2.11 0.72
N LEU A 111 6.37 1.76 0.27
CA LEU A 111 5.10 2.44 0.56
C LEU A 111 4.40 1.75 1.73
N VAL A 112 4.08 2.49 2.80
CA VAL A 112 3.38 1.95 3.97
C VAL A 112 2.25 2.90 4.39
N LYS A 113 1.00 2.45 4.23
CA LYS A 113 -0.23 3.19 4.55
C LYS A 113 -1.18 2.34 5.39
N PRO A 114 -0.94 2.16 6.69
CA PRO A 114 -1.77 1.32 7.55
C PRO A 114 -3.10 1.98 7.94
N ASN A 115 -3.99 1.19 8.55
CA ASN A 115 -5.19 1.67 9.20
C ASN A 115 -4.88 2.41 10.52
N ALA A 116 -5.84 3.14 11.05
CA ALA A 116 -5.78 3.75 12.39
C ALA A 116 -5.99 2.71 13.51
N GLY A 117 -5.25 1.60 13.45
CA GLY A 117 -5.44 0.41 14.29
C GLY A 117 -6.36 -0.63 13.64
N MET A 118 -6.66 -1.69 14.39
CA MET A 118 -7.66 -2.68 13.98
C MET A 118 -9.07 -2.12 14.20
N PRO A 119 -10.01 -2.31 13.25
CA PRO A 119 -11.38 -1.89 13.45
C PRO A 119 -12.10 -2.78 14.47
N GLU A 120 -12.89 -2.14 15.34
CA GLU A 120 -13.91 -2.79 16.14
C GLU A 120 -15.27 -2.54 15.48
N ILE A 121 -16.16 -3.52 15.48
CA ILE A 121 -17.50 -3.35 14.92
C ILE A 121 -18.44 -2.91 16.03
N SER A 122 -19.07 -1.75 15.85
CA SER A 122 -20.09 -1.24 16.78
C SER A 122 -21.34 -2.11 16.75
N PRO A 123 -22.23 -1.98 17.76
CA PRO A 123 -23.53 -2.64 17.75
C PRO A 123 -24.39 -2.28 16.53
N GLU A 124 -24.16 -1.11 15.94
CA GLU A 124 -24.83 -0.60 14.73
C GLU A 124 -24.19 -1.10 13.43
N GLY A 125 -23.07 -1.86 13.51
CA GLY A 125 -22.34 -2.42 12.37
C GLY A 125 -21.31 -1.48 11.74
N GLU A 126 -20.97 -0.39 12.41
CA GLU A 126 -19.95 0.57 11.93
C GLU A 126 -18.52 0.17 12.38
N ALA A 127 -17.54 0.39 11.53
CA ALA A 127 -16.14 0.18 11.87
C ALA A 127 -15.61 1.36 12.70
N ILE A 128 -15.20 1.09 13.94
CA ILE A 128 -14.61 2.07 14.86
C ILE A 128 -13.11 1.82 14.96
N TYR A 129 -12.31 2.88 14.81
CA TYR A 129 -10.86 2.85 14.92
C TYR A 129 -10.43 3.59 16.19
N SER A 130 -9.75 2.91 17.11
CA SER A 130 -9.41 3.42 18.43
C SER A 130 -8.07 4.17 18.50
N MET A 131 -7.19 3.99 17.50
CA MET A 131 -5.88 4.63 17.50
C MET A 131 -6.00 6.10 17.05
N GLY A 132 -5.71 7.04 17.95
CA GLY A 132 -5.74 8.47 17.62
C GLY A 132 -4.50 8.96 16.85
N PRO A 133 -4.53 10.20 16.26
CA PRO A 133 -3.47 10.73 15.40
C PRO A 133 -2.07 10.74 16.02
N ALA A 134 -1.94 11.09 17.31
CA ALA A 134 -0.63 11.16 17.97
C ALA A 134 0.01 9.76 18.15
N ALA A 135 -0.77 8.76 18.58
CA ALA A 135 -0.29 7.38 18.71
C ALA A 135 0.06 6.80 17.32
N PHE A 136 -0.80 7.02 16.31
CA PHE A 136 -0.54 6.64 14.93
C PHE A 136 0.81 7.20 14.43
N ALA A 137 1.05 8.50 14.60
CA ALA A 137 2.29 9.14 14.17
C ALA A 137 3.53 8.56 14.85
N GLN A 138 3.45 8.24 16.16
CA GLN A 138 4.55 7.60 16.89
C GLN A 138 4.89 6.22 16.32
N HIS A 139 3.89 5.38 16.05
CA HIS A 139 4.11 4.07 15.43
C HIS A 139 4.61 4.20 13.99
N MET A 140 4.09 5.17 13.22
CA MET A 140 4.59 5.46 11.89
C MET A 140 6.06 5.88 11.89
N ARG A 141 6.52 6.61 12.92
CA ARG A 141 7.94 6.91 13.08
C ARG A 141 8.78 5.65 13.19
N THR A 142 8.33 4.64 13.93
CA THR A 142 9.00 3.33 14.02
C THR A 142 9.08 2.65 12.64
N LEU A 143 8.00 2.74 11.84
CA LEU A 143 8.00 2.17 10.49
C LEU A 143 8.93 2.92 9.53
N ILE A 144 9.05 4.24 9.67
CA ILE A 144 10.01 5.05 8.91
C ILE A 144 11.44 4.63 9.27
N ASP A 145 11.75 4.48 10.56
CA ASP A 145 13.06 4.01 11.03
C ASP A 145 13.34 2.55 10.62
N ALA A 146 12.30 1.75 10.39
CA ALA A 146 12.39 0.39 9.82
C ALA A 146 12.61 0.37 8.30
N GLY A 147 12.42 1.51 7.60
CA GLY A 147 12.72 1.66 6.18
C GLY A 147 11.55 2.05 5.28
N ALA A 148 10.38 2.39 5.84
CA ALA A 148 9.30 2.98 5.05
C ALA A 148 9.72 4.35 4.51
N ALA A 149 9.60 4.55 3.19
CA ALA A 149 10.02 5.77 2.49
C ALA A 149 8.84 6.65 2.06
N LEU A 150 7.73 6.02 1.67
CA LEU A 150 6.48 6.68 1.34
C LEU A 150 5.45 6.26 2.39
N VAL A 151 4.90 7.23 3.09
CA VAL A 151 4.03 6.96 4.25
C VAL A 151 2.72 7.73 4.18
N GLY A 152 1.68 7.15 4.73
CA GLY A 152 0.35 7.72 4.77
C GLY A 152 -0.56 6.93 5.69
N GLY A 153 -1.85 7.02 5.46
CA GLY A 153 -2.86 6.26 6.18
C GLY A 153 -3.88 5.62 5.25
N CYS A 154 -4.64 4.67 5.77
CA CYS A 154 -5.74 4.00 5.09
C CYS A 154 -7.01 4.12 5.94
N CYS A 155 -7.74 3.04 6.19
CA CYS A 155 -9.01 3.07 6.90
C CYS A 155 -8.88 3.67 8.31
N GLY A 156 -9.86 4.49 8.69
CA GLY A 156 -9.91 5.18 9.98
C GLY A 156 -9.01 6.41 10.09
N THR A 157 -8.19 6.73 9.08
CA THR A 157 -7.36 7.94 9.07
C THR A 157 -8.07 9.12 8.39
N ASP A 158 -7.77 10.33 8.83
CA ASP A 158 -8.26 11.59 8.29
C ASP A 158 -7.11 12.63 8.24
N PRO A 159 -7.35 13.87 7.77
CA PRO A 159 -6.29 14.89 7.68
C PRO A 159 -5.51 15.16 8.97
N ARG A 160 -6.10 14.91 10.15
CA ARG A 160 -5.42 15.09 11.45
C ARG A 160 -4.27 14.08 11.61
N TYR A 161 -4.45 12.85 11.11
CA TYR A 161 -3.41 11.81 11.11
C TYR A 161 -2.24 12.19 10.21
N ILE A 162 -2.53 12.72 9.03
CA ILE A 162 -1.49 13.17 8.09
C ILE A 162 -0.73 14.37 8.64
N SER A 163 -1.43 15.30 9.33
CA SER A 163 -0.78 16.43 10.01
C SER A 163 0.16 15.96 11.11
N ALA A 164 -0.28 15.03 11.97
CA ALA A 164 0.55 14.45 13.02
C ALA A 164 1.74 13.65 12.45
N LEU A 165 1.51 12.89 11.37
CA LEU A 165 2.56 12.16 10.68
C LEU A 165 3.64 13.08 10.11
N ARG A 166 3.26 14.19 9.47
CA ARG A 166 4.21 15.20 8.96
C ARG A 166 5.16 15.71 10.05
N ASP A 167 4.67 15.88 11.27
CA ASP A 167 5.45 16.46 12.38
C ASP A 167 6.52 15.49 12.92
N VAL A 168 6.44 14.20 12.61
CA VAL A 168 7.43 13.17 12.96
C VAL A 168 8.32 12.73 11.80
N LEU A 169 8.14 13.28 10.59
CA LEU A 169 9.03 12.99 9.46
C LEU A 169 10.46 13.46 9.74
N PRO A 170 11.48 12.72 9.27
CA PRO A 170 12.87 13.20 9.30
C PRO A 170 12.99 14.52 8.52
N ARG A 171 13.74 15.46 9.07
CA ARG A 171 14.04 16.74 8.40
C ARG A 171 15.25 16.59 7.51
#